data_86005a2c4ee08982002f3144c5870b5b
#
_entry.id   86005a2c4ee08982002f3144c5870b5b
#
_cell.length_a   1.000
_cell.length_b   1.000
_cell.length_c   1.000
_cell.angle_alpha   90.00
_cell.angle_beta   90.00
_cell.angle_gamma   90.00
#
_symmetry.space_group_name_H-M   'P 1'
#
loop_
_entity.id
_entity.type
_entity.pdbx_description
1 polymer ?
#
loop_
_entity_poly.entity_id
_entity_poly.type
_entity_poly.pdbx_seq_one_letter_code
_entity_poly.pdbx_strand_id
1 'polypeptide(L)'
;MRLGTRTHGYAFRKQNLFLSRSEIVTMDVYLVGGAVRDSLLDLPVTERDYVVVGATEQEMLDAGYRTVGKDFPVFLHPETQEEYALARTERKTSPGHTGFVCYASPEVTLEEDLLRRDLTINAIARSGSGELKDPLGGQADIASKSLRHVSDAFIEDPLRVLRVARFYSRFYHLGFTVHPDTTALIVKMVNEGQIAELTAERIHGELDKALNTKDPAVFFDYLRLVGAHEFLWPEITEDDIDNLRRLSSTNIPSPQI
;
A
#
# COMPACT_ATOMS: atom_id res chain seq x y z
N MET A 1 -45.40 10.81 -6.95
CA MET A 1 -44.40 10.16 -7.81
C MET A 1 -43.13 10.08 -7.00
N ARG A 2 -42.85 8.93 -6.35
CA ARG A 2 -41.66 8.73 -5.50
C ARG A 2 -40.62 8.00 -6.32
N LEU A 3 -39.48 8.64 -6.59
CA LEU A 3 -38.30 8.03 -7.19
C LEU A 3 -37.51 7.28 -6.09
N GLY A 4 -37.56 5.97 -6.15
CA GLY A 4 -36.75 5.09 -5.29
C GLY A 4 -35.32 5.03 -5.76
N THR A 5 -34.41 5.45 -4.93
CA THR A 5 -32.98 5.21 -5.07
C THR A 5 -32.67 3.73 -4.85
N ARG A 6 -32.29 3.03 -5.91
CA ARG A 6 -31.75 1.66 -5.82
C ARG A 6 -30.32 1.73 -5.30
N THR A 7 -30.15 1.46 -4.02
CA THR A 7 -28.86 1.08 -3.47
C THR A 7 -28.50 -0.31 -3.99
N HIS A 8 -27.47 -0.40 -4.82
CA HIS A 8 -26.87 -1.68 -5.19
C HIS A 8 -26.08 -2.19 -3.99
N GLY A 9 -26.74 -2.96 -3.13
CA GLY A 9 -26.08 -3.80 -2.15
C GLY A 9 -25.38 -4.95 -2.88
N TYR A 10 -24.07 -4.87 -3.02
CA TYR A 10 -23.27 -6.01 -3.42
C TYR A 10 -23.27 -7.01 -2.27
N ALA A 11 -24.09 -8.03 -2.40
CA ALA A 11 -24.08 -9.17 -1.51
C ALA A 11 -22.77 -9.94 -1.71
N PHE A 12 -21.87 -9.85 -0.73
CA PHE A 12 -20.76 -10.79 -0.58
C PHE A 12 -21.36 -12.19 -0.41
N ARG A 13 -21.29 -12.95 -1.46
CA ARG A 13 -21.83 -14.31 -1.50
C ARG A 13 -20.71 -15.30 -1.25
N LYS A 14 -20.81 -15.96 -0.10
CA LYS A 14 -20.33 -17.32 0.22
C LYS A 14 -18.82 -17.56 0.32
N GLN A 15 -18.45 -18.02 1.52
CA GLN A 15 -17.38 -18.99 1.73
C GLN A 15 -17.35 -19.99 0.55
N ASN A 16 -16.28 -20.00 -0.22
CA ASN A 16 -16.08 -21.00 -1.25
C ASN A 16 -15.73 -22.32 -0.58
N LEU A 17 -16.74 -23.12 -0.30
CA LEU A 17 -16.57 -24.53 0.09
C LEU A 17 -16.27 -25.33 -1.17
N PHE A 18 -15.02 -25.64 -1.43
CA PHE A 18 -14.65 -26.62 -2.45
C PHE A 18 -14.47 -28.00 -1.77
N LEU A 19 -15.39 -28.91 -2.08
CA LEU A 19 -15.34 -30.30 -1.63
C LEU A 19 -14.42 -31.12 -2.54
N SER A 20 -13.15 -31.33 -2.16
CA SER A 20 -12.42 -32.51 -2.53
C SER A 20 -12.24 -33.39 -1.26
N ARG A 21 -12.32 -34.71 -1.44
CA ARG A 21 -12.25 -35.70 -0.35
C ARG A 21 -10.88 -35.66 0.33
N SER A 22 -10.72 -34.88 1.36
CA SER A 22 -9.82 -34.97 2.52
C SER A 22 -9.49 -33.54 2.99
N GLU A 23 -10.01 -33.22 4.17
CA GLU A 23 -9.80 -31.96 4.90
C GLU A 23 -10.41 -30.70 4.28
N ILE A 24 -11.34 -30.09 5.01
CA ILE A 24 -11.89 -28.77 4.68
C ILE A 24 -10.77 -27.76 4.94
N VAL A 25 -10.08 -27.36 3.88
CA VAL A 25 -9.15 -26.23 3.98
C VAL A 25 -9.99 -24.96 4.06
N THR A 26 -10.04 -24.35 5.21
CA THR A 26 -10.66 -23.05 5.41
C THR A 26 -9.60 -21.99 5.14
N MET A 27 -9.57 -21.47 3.91
CA MET A 27 -8.75 -20.28 3.63
C MET A 27 -9.52 -19.03 4.02
N ASP A 28 -8.90 -18.18 4.82
CA ASP A 28 -9.45 -16.88 5.20
C ASP A 28 -8.95 -15.80 4.23
N VAL A 29 -9.91 -15.09 3.63
CA VAL A 29 -9.63 -14.04 2.64
C VAL A 29 -9.95 -12.68 3.22
N TYR A 30 -9.00 -11.75 3.10
CA TYR A 30 -9.13 -10.39 3.58
C TYR A 30 -8.82 -9.39 2.48
N LEU A 31 -9.72 -8.42 2.27
CA LEU A 31 -9.39 -7.20 1.51
C LEU A 31 -8.41 -6.38 2.35
N VAL A 32 -7.32 -5.86 1.76
CA VAL A 32 -6.25 -5.20 2.51
C VAL A 32 -5.76 -3.90 1.88
N GLY A 33 -5.01 -3.14 2.65
CA GLY A 33 -4.20 -2.03 2.14
C GLY A 33 -5.00 -0.86 1.61
N GLY A 34 -4.65 -0.43 0.39
CA GLY A 34 -5.19 0.77 -0.24
C GLY A 34 -6.71 0.80 -0.34
N ALA A 35 -7.32 -0.34 -0.68
CA ALA A 35 -8.77 -0.45 -0.83
C ALA A 35 -9.53 -0.23 0.50
N VAL A 36 -9.00 -0.78 1.60
CA VAL A 36 -9.61 -0.59 2.93
C VAL A 36 -9.43 0.85 3.40
N ARG A 37 -8.20 1.39 3.29
CA ARG A 37 -7.91 2.80 3.63
C ARG A 37 -8.78 3.76 2.84
N ASP A 38 -8.83 3.64 1.52
CA ASP A 38 -9.58 4.56 0.67
C ASP A 38 -11.09 4.48 0.96
N SER A 39 -11.63 3.27 1.22
CA SER A 39 -13.01 3.10 1.69
C SER A 39 -13.29 3.78 3.04
N LEU A 40 -12.31 3.79 3.97
CA LEU A 40 -12.46 4.47 5.28
C LEU A 40 -12.32 6.00 5.17
N LEU A 41 -11.71 6.48 4.09
CA LEU A 41 -11.58 7.90 3.77
C LEU A 41 -12.68 8.42 2.83
N ASP A 42 -13.69 7.60 2.51
CA ASP A 42 -14.73 7.90 1.52
C ASP A 42 -14.17 8.28 0.14
N LEU A 43 -12.99 7.74 -0.21
CA LEU A 43 -12.35 7.91 -1.51
C LEU A 43 -12.73 6.78 -2.47
N PRO A 44 -12.70 7.02 -3.80
CA PRO A 44 -12.91 5.97 -4.78
C PRO A 44 -11.89 4.82 -4.64
N VAL A 45 -12.38 3.59 -4.57
CA VAL A 45 -11.57 2.37 -4.56
C VAL A 45 -11.42 1.90 -6.01
N THR A 46 -10.20 2.00 -6.55
CA THR A 46 -9.88 1.64 -7.94
C THR A 46 -9.29 0.24 -8.07
N GLU A 47 -8.51 -0.19 -7.09
CA GLU A 47 -7.83 -1.47 -7.07
C GLU A 47 -8.17 -2.20 -5.77
N ARG A 48 -8.24 -3.53 -5.83
CA ARG A 48 -8.51 -4.38 -4.67
C ARG A 48 -7.47 -5.47 -4.59
N ASP A 49 -6.73 -5.46 -3.48
CA ASP A 49 -5.74 -6.48 -3.15
C ASP A 49 -6.28 -7.34 -2.02
N TYR A 50 -6.11 -8.65 -2.14
CA TYR A 50 -6.54 -9.60 -1.13
C TYR A 50 -5.36 -10.38 -0.56
N VAL A 51 -5.41 -10.63 0.76
CA VAL A 51 -4.51 -11.55 1.44
C VAL A 51 -5.28 -12.81 1.79
N VAL A 52 -4.67 -13.95 1.51
CA VAL A 52 -5.19 -15.29 1.83
C VAL A 52 -4.34 -15.88 2.95
N VAL A 53 -4.98 -16.23 4.05
CA VAL A 53 -4.38 -16.86 5.23
C VAL A 53 -4.80 -18.32 5.29
N GLY A 54 -3.90 -19.20 5.68
CA GLY A 54 -4.21 -20.63 5.88
C GLY A 54 -4.21 -21.47 4.61
N ALA A 55 -3.69 -20.93 3.48
CA ALA A 55 -3.62 -21.67 2.21
C ALA A 55 -2.18 -21.81 1.70
N THR A 56 -1.97 -22.85 0.90
CA THR A 56 -0.76 -23.08 0.11
C THR A 56 -0.94 -22.57 -1.33
N GLU A 57 0.17 -22.42 -2.05
CA GLU A 57 0.15 -22.10 -3.48
C GLU A 57 -0.61 -23.15 -4.29
N GLN A 58 -0.43 -24.44 -3.96
CA GLN A 58 -1.12 -25.53 -4.66
C GLN A 58 -2.64 -25.45 -4.49
N GLU A 59 -3.11 -25.14 -3.29
CA GLU A 59 -4.54 -24.97 -3.01
C GLU A 59 -5.15 -23.78 -3.77
N MET A 60 -4.38 -22.70 -3.95
CA MET A 60 -4.81 -21.58 -4.80
C MET A 60 -4.94 -22.02 -6.26
N LEU A 61 -3.96 -22.77 -6.79
CA LEU A 61 -4.00 -23.30 -8.16
C LEU A 61 -5.17 -24.27 -8.35
N ASP A 62 -5.39 -25.18 -7.42
CA ASP A 62 -6.50 -26.17 -7.44
C ASP A 62 -7.87 -25.47 -7.37
N ALA A 63 -7.95 -24.30 -6.73
CA ALA A 63 -9.13 -23.43 -6.71
C ALA A 63 -9.31 -22.62 -8.01
N GLY A 64 -8.42 -22.77 -9.00
CA GLY A 64 -8.52 -22.14 -10.32
C GLY A 64 -7.89 -20.76 -10.43
N TYR A 65 -7.17 -20.31 -9.42
CA TYR A 65 -6.39 -19.07 -9.50
C TYR A 65 -5.19 -19.25 -10.45
N ARG A 66 -4.73 -18.17 -11.06
CA ARG A 66 -3.54 -18.18 -11.95
C ARG A 66 -2.43 -17.38 -11.32
N THR A 67 -1.26 -17.97 -11.21
CA THR A 67 -0.05 -17.28 -10.72
C THR A 67 0.44 -16.26 -11.75
N VAL A 68 0.78 -15.06 -11.27
CA VAL A 68 1.47 -13.99 -12.00
C VAL A 68 2.60 -13.45 -11.13
N GLY A 69 3.60 -12.80 -11.76
CA GLY A 69 4.78 -12.31 -11.05
C GLY A 69 5.96 -13.29 -11.10
N LYS A 70 7.18 -12.74 -10.97
CA LYS A 70 8.43 -13.53 -11.05
C LYS A 70 9.05 -13.79 -9.67
N ASP A 71 8.99 -12.80 -8.79
CA ASP A 71 9.71 -12.81 -7.52
C ASP A 71 8.85 -13.29 -6.34
N PHE A 72 7.54 -13.09 -6.45
CA PHE A 72 6.56 -13.57 -5.50
C PHE A 72 5.23 -13.88 -6.23
N PRO A 73 4.62 -15.06 -5.97
CA PRO A 73 3.38 -15.43 -6.63
C PRO A 73 2.22 -14.53 -6.16
N VAL A 74 1.73 -13.71 -7.07
CA VAL A 74 0.43 -13.07 -7.01
C VAL A 74 -0.53 -13.95 -7.81
N PHE A 75 -1.72 -14.15 -7.31
CA PHE A 75 -2.74 -14.99 -7.90
C PHE A 75 -3.88 -14.12 -8.43
N LEU A 76 -4.24 -14.30 -9.68
CA LEU A 76 -5.43 -13.67 -10.26
C LEU A 76 -6.65 -14.55 -10.04
N HIS A 77 -7.70 -13.96 -9.51
CA HIS A 77 -8.99 -14.63 -9.36
C HIS A 77 -9.55 -15.04 -10.72
N PRO A 78 -10.06 -16.28 -10.90
CA PRO A 78 -10.45 -16.80 -12.20
C PRO A 78 -11.53 -15.98 -12.91
N GLU A 79 -12.45 -15.37 -12.17
CA GLU A 79 -13.58 -14.61 -12.72
C GLU A 79 -13.33 -13.09 -12.68
N THR A 80 -12.88 -12.53 -11.54
CA THR A 80 -12.78 -11.07 -11.36
C THR A 80 -11.45 -10.50 -11.80
N GLN A 81 -10.41 -11.34 -11.94
CA GLN A 81 -9.02 -10.95 -12.22
C GLN A 81 -8.41 -10.04 -11.16
N GLU A 82 -9.04 -9.92 -10.00
CA GLU A 82 -8.49 -9.22 -8.83
C GLU A 82 -7.28 -9.97 -8.27
N GLU A 83 -6.37 -9.23 -7.65
CA GLU A 83 -5.10 -9.78 -7.15
C GLU A 83 -5.23 -10.34 -5.74
N TYR A 84 -4.73 -11.56 -5.57
CA TYR A 84 -4.66 -12.29 -4.31
C TYR A 84 -3.22 -12.67 -4.02
N ALA A 85 -2.78 -12.51 -2.79
CA ALA A 85 -1.47 -12.96 -2.33
C ALA A 85 -1.62 -13.80 -1.06
N LEU A 86 -0.80 -14.84 -0.92
CA LEU A 86 -0.71 -15.56 0.34
C LEU A 86 -0.13 -14.65 1.43
N ALA A 87 -0.62 -14.79 2.66
CA ALA A 87 -0.02 -14.14 3.81
C ALA A 87 1.47 -14.52 3.89
N ARG A 88 2.33 -13.54 4.14
CA ARG A 88 3.78 -13.74 4.10
C ARG A 88 4.52 -12.89 5.10
N THR A 89 5.68 -13.37 5.49
CA THR A 89 6.72 -12.58 6.12
C THR A 89 7.86 -12.31 5.13
N GLU A 90 8.56 -11.22 5.33
CA GLU A 90 9.72 -10.84 4.52
C GLU A 90 10.94 -10.78 5.43
N ARG A 91 12.06 -11.36 5.01
CA ARG A 91 13.34 -11.26 5.74
C ARG A 91 14.40 -10.75 4.79
N LYS A 92 15.09 -9.70 5.20
CA LYS A 92 16.27 -9.19 4.49
C LYS A 92 17.42 -10.18 4.68
N THR A 93 17.98 -10.71 3.59
CA THR A 93 19.09 -11.66 3.60
C THR A 93 20.39 -11.05 3.09
N SER A 94 20.30 -9.91 2.37
CA SER A 94 21.45 -9.15 1.88
C SER A 94 21.10 -7.68 1.68
N PRO A 95 22.07 -6.76 1.58
CA PRO A 95 21.81 -5.36 1.22
C PRO A 95 21.10 -5.23 -0.14
N GLY A 96 20.24 -4.22 -0.29
CA GLY A 96 19.50 -3.94 -1.53
C GLY A 96 18.14 -4.65 -1.62
N HIS A 97 17.38 -4.35 -2.67
CA HIS A 97 15.99 -4.80 -2.86
C HIS A 97 15.88 -6.29 -3.31
N THR A 98 16.94 -6.86 -3.84
CA THR A 98 17.01 -8.30 -4.23
C THR A 98 17.30 -9.23 -3.05
N GLY A 99 17.57 -8.66 -1.87
CA GLY A 99 17.95 -9.42 -0.67
C GLY A 99 16.78 -9.82 0.23
N PHE A 100 15.55 -9.81 -0.25
CA PHE A 100 14.40 -10.28 0.51
C PHE A 100 14.06 -11.72 0.15
N VAL A 101 13.92 -12.55 1.18
CA VAL A 101 13.28 -13.85 1.06
C VAL A 101 11.87 -13.73 1.61
N CYS A 102 10.90 -13.90 0.72
CA CYS A 102 9.50 -14.01 1.09
C CYS A 102 9.23 -15.44 1.58
N TYR A 103 8.68 -15.55 2.76
CA TYR A 103 8.21 -16.82 3.31
C TYR A 103 6.69 -16.78 3.40
N ALA A 104 6.04 -17.56 2.54
CA ALA A 104 4.59 -17.77 2.55
C ALA A 104 4.31 -19.21 3.01
N SER A 105 3.49 -19.36 4.02
CA SER A 105 3.09 -20.64 4.60
C SER A 105 1.69 -20.50 5.18
N PRO A 106 0.87 -21.56 5.22
CA PRO A 106 -0.43 -21.52 5.90
C PRO A 106 -0.38 -21.10 7.38
N GLU A 107 0.80 -21.19 8.00
CA GLU A 107 1.03 -20.80 9.39
C GLU A 107 1.22 -19.29 9.56
N VAL A 108 1.51 -18.53 8.48
CA VAL A 108 1.67 -17.09 8.55
C VAL A 108 0.32 -16.44 8.82
N THR A 109 0.26 -15.69 9.91
CA THR A 109 -0.95 -15.01 10.36
C THR A 109 -1.22 -13.72 9.57
N LEU A 110 -2.45 -13.23 9.65
CA LEU A 110 -2.80 -11.92 9.07
C LEU A 110 -1.98 -10.80 9.73
N GLU A 111 -1.80 -10.85 11.04
CA GLU A 111 -1.04 -9.86 11.80
C GLU A 111 0.41 -9.77 11.34
N GLU A 112 1.06 -10.90 11.07
CA GLU A 112 2.44 -10.93 10.55
C GLU A 112 2.52 -10.32 9.14
N ASP A 113 1.54 -10.56 8.26
CA ASP A 113 1.50 -9.91 6.95
C ASP A 113 1.27 -8.40 7.07
N LEU A 114 0.43 -7.96 8.00
CA LEU A 114 0.19 -6.53 8.23
C LEU A 114 1.41 -5.82 8.82
N LEU A 115 2.18 -6.48 9.70
CA LEU A 115 3.38 -5.94 10.35
C LEU A 115 4.51 -5.57 9.39
N ARG A 116 4.62 -6.23 8.23
CA ARG A 116 5.66 -5.94 7.23
C ARG A 116 5.34 -4.76 6.33
N ARG A 117 4.13 -4.19 6.41
CA ARG A 117 3.70 -3.09 5.55
C ARG A 117 4.37 -1.76 5.91
N ASP A 118 4.19 -0.76 5.06
CA ASP A 118 4.83 0.55 5.20
C ASP A 118 4.17 1.43 6.28
N LEU A 119 2.87 1.69 6.14
CA LEU A 119 2.12 2.61 7.00
C LEU A 119 0.94 1.91 7.68
N THR A 120 0.62 2.31 8.91
CA THR A 120 -0.51 1.79 9.68
C THR A 120 -1.82 1.91 8.92
N ILE A 121 -2.04 3.02 8.22
CA ILE A 121 -3.24 3.25 7.38
C ILE A 121 -3.35 2.27 6.20
N ASN A 122 -2.25 1.64 5.79
CA ASN A 122 -2.19 0.60 4.75
C ASN A 122 -2.17 -0.82 5.33
N ALA A 123 -2.17 -0.93 6.66
CA ALA A 123 -2.08 -2.20 7.40
C ALA A 123 -3.41 -2.54 8.11
N ILE A 124 -4.52 -2.21 7.46
CA ILE A 124 -5.87 -2.55 7.88
C ILE A 124 -6.42 -3.60 6.91
N ALA A 125 -7.07 -4.62 7.45
CA ALA A 125 -7.72 -5.66 6.66
C ALA A 125 -9.24 -5.67 6.92
N ARG A 126 -10.00 -6.14 5.93
CA ARG A 126 -11.46 -6.32 6.04
C ARG A 126 -11.81 -7.75 5.64
N SER A 127 -12.47 -8.47 6.54
CA SER A 127 -12.95 -9.83 6.26
C SER A 127 -14.12 -9.82 5.27
N GLY A 128 -14.46 -10.99 4.74
CA GLY A 128 -15.64 -11.18 3.89
C GLY A 128 -16.98 -10.88 4.58
N SER A 129 -17.02 -10.87 5.92
CA SER A 129 -18.19 -10.42 6.71
C SER A 129 -18.28 -8.91 6.89
N GLY A 130 -17.23 -8.16 6.46
CA GLY A 130 -17.12 -6.72 6.63
C GLY A 130 -16.42 -6.28 7.92
N GLU A 131 -16.01 -7.22 8.78
CA GLU A 131 -15.29 -6.92 10.02
C GLU A 131 -13.89 -6.37 9.72
N LEU A 132 -13.51 -5.26 10.36
CA LEU A 132 -12.17 -4.70 10.25
C LEU A 132 -11.20 -5.37 11.23
N LYS A 133 -10.05 -5.76 10.73
CA LYS A 133 -8.89 -6.23 11.50
C LYS A 133 -7.81 -5.16 11.44
N ASP A 134 -7.55 -4.52 12.56
CA ASP A 134 -6.65 -3.36 12.68
C ASP A 134 -5.76 -3.49 13.92
N PRO A 135 -4.83 -4.46 13.94
CA PRO A 135 -3.97 -4.69 15.09
C PRO A 135 -2.96 -3.55 15.33
N LEU A 136 -2.76 -2.68 14.35
CA LEU A 136 -1.71 -1.66 14.33
C LEU A 136 -2.24 -0.23 14.50
N GLY A 137 -3.55 -0.07 14.72
CA GLY A 137 -4.17 1.22 14.99
C GLY A 137 -4.30 2.15 13.77
N GLY A 138 -4.36 1.60 12.57
CA GLY A 138 -4.48 2.36 11.33
C GLY A 138 -5.75 3.21 11.27
N GLN A 139 -6.88 2.75 11.85
CA GLN A 139 -8.11 3.55 11.94
C GLN A 139 -7.93 4.79 12.81
N ALA A 140 -7.19 4.68 13.92
CA ALA A 140 -6.88 5.83 14.77
C ALA A 140 -5.98 6.84 14.03
N ASP A 141 -5.00 6.36 13.27
CA ASP A 141 -4.13 7.20 12.45
C ASP A 141 -4.88 7.83 11.25
N ILE A 142 -5.88 7.16 10.66
CA ILE A 142 -6.81 7.77 9.70
C ILE A 142 -7.59 8.91 10.34
N ALA A 143 -8.18 8.68 11.53
CA ALA A 143 -8.97 9.69 12.24
C ALA A 143 -8.15 10.91 12.66
N SER A 144 -6.89 10.69 13.10
CA SER A 144 -5.94 11.75 13.44
C SER A 144 -5.18 12.33 12.25
N LYS A 145 -5.42 11.80 11.04
CA LYS A 145 -4.75 12.21 9.80
C LYS A 145 -3.24 12.10 9.87
N SER A 146 -2.75 11.00 10.39
CA SER A 146 -1.34 10.73 10.63
C SER A 146 -0.80 9.64 9.72
N LEU A 147 0.34 9.88 9.08
CA LEU A 147 1.10 8.88 8.33
C LEU A 147 2.18 8.30 9.23
N ARG A 148 1.87 7.17 9.88
CA ARG A 148 2.77 6.49 10.81
C ARG A 148 3.29 5.20 10.20
N HIS A 149 4.60 4.93 10.32
CA HIS A 149 5.18 3.63 9.95
C HIS A 149 4.68 2.52 10.87
N VAL A 150 4.60 1.30 10.33
CA VAL A 150 4.03 0.15 11.04
C VAL A 150 4.93 -0.35 12.15
N SER A 151 6.22 -0.53 11.87
CA SER A 151 7.19 -1.16 12.77
C SER A 151 8.62 -0.78 12.39
N ASP A 152 9.59 -1.19 13.22
CA ASP A 152 11.02 -1.00 12.94
C ASP A 152 11.48 -1.70 11.63
N ALA A 153 10.76 -2.71 11.16
CA ALA A 153 10.99 -3.32 9.85
C ALA A 153 10.79 -2.34 8.67
N PHE A 154 10.29 -1.15 8.94
CA PHE A 154 10.22 -0.06 7.95
C PHE A 154 11.58 0.24 7.29
N ILE A 155 12.67 0.16 8.06
CA ILE A 155 14.03 0.42 7.58
C ILE A 155 14.55 -0.62 6.58
N GLU A 156 13.91 -1.76 6.46
CA GLU A 156 14.36 -2.84 5.58
C GLU A 156 14.25 -2.49 4.10
N ASP A 157 13.29 -1.62 3.72
CA ASP A 157 13.12 -1.17 2.33
C ASP A 157 13.24 0.37 2.23
N PRO A 158 14.37 0.91 1.73
CA PRO A 158 14.55 2.34 1.56
C PRO A 158 13.52 3.02 0.65
N LEU A 159 12.83 2.28 -0.24
CA LEU A 159 11.76 2.84 -1.07
C LEU A 159 10.61 3.40 -0.23
N ARG A 160 10.43 2.92 0.99
CA ARG A 160 9.39 3.41 1.89
C ARG A 160 9.53 4.91 2.20
N VAL A 161 10.73 5.47 2.11
CA VAL A 161 10.97 6.92 2.23
C VAL A 161 10.21 7.68 1.12
N LEU A 162 10.35 7.25 -0.13
CA LEU A 162 9.63 7.85 -1.27
C LEU A 162 8.13 7.56 -1.19
N ARG A 163 7.76 6.37 -0.74
CA ARG A 163 6.35 5.99 -0.54
C ARG A 163 5.65 6.88 0.49
N VAL A 164 6.31 7.20 1.61
CA VAL A 164 5.76 8.13 2.61
C VAL A 164 5.60 9.53 2.01
N ALA A 165 6.61 10.05 1.31
CA ALA A 165 6.54 11.33 0.62
C ALA A 165 5.36 11.38 -0.38
N ARG A 166 5.16 10.30 -1.15
CA ARG A 166 4.04 10.17 -2.09
C ARG A 166 2.70 10.10 -1.38
N PHE A 167 2.57 9.33 -0.31
CA PHE A 167 1.31 9.29 0.46
C PHE A 167 1.02 10.63 1.12
N TYR A 168 2.05 11.33 1.59
CA TYR A 168 1.89 12.68 2.12
C TYR A 168 1.38 13.64 1.05
N SER A 169 1.97 13.66 -0.14
CA SER A 169 1.49 14.41 -1.30
C SER A 169 0.03 14.03 -1.67
N ARG A 170 -0.29 12.73 -1.68
CA ARG A 170 -1.63 12.25 -2.02
C ARG A 170 -2.71 12.71 -1.05
N PHE A 171 -2.41 12.73 0.25
CA PHE A 171 -3.39 13.00 1.30
C PHE A 171 -3.24 14.38 1.95
N TYR A 172 -2.33 15.22 1.45
CA TYR A 172 -2.07 16.55 2.00
C TYR A 172 -3.33 17.42 2.02
N HIS A 173 -4.08 17.47 0.93
CA HIS A 173 -5.34 18.20 0.83
C HIS A 173 -6.45 17.71 1.78
N LEU A 174 -6.32 16.50 2.33
CA LEU A 174 -7.19 15.96 3.37
C LEU A 174 -6.72 16.34 4.78
N GLY A 175 -5.57 17.02 4.90
CA GLY A 175 -4.98 17.48 6.15
C GLY A 175 -4.11 16.43 6.85
N PHE A 176 -3.65 15.40 6.15
CA PHE A 176 -2.70 14.45 6.70
C PHE A 176 -1.32 15.09 6.93
N THR A 177 -0.62 14.61 7.95
CA THR A 177 0.78 14.94 8.26
C THR A 177 1.57 13.65 8.48
N VAL A 178 2.89 13.72 8.30
CA VAL A 178 3.75 12.57 8.65
C VAL A 178 4.03 12.59 10.15
N HIS A 179 3.88 11.44 10.80
CA HIS A 179 4.11 11.31 12.25
C HIS A 179 5.57 11.64 12.57
N PRO A 180 5.85 12.37 13.68
CA PRO A 180 7.21 12.75 14.07
C PRO A 180 8.19 11.58 14.15
N ASP A 181 7.78 10.44 14.74
CA ASP A 181 8.61 9.24 14.82
C ASP A 181 8.95 8.67 13.43
N THR A 182 8.01 8.72 12.48
CA THR A 182 8.24 8.30 11.09
C THR A 182 9.22 9.22 10.40
N THR A 183 9.09 10.53 10.60
CA THR A 183 10.04 11.51 10.06
C THR A 183 11.44 11.31 10.65
N ALA A 184 11.55 11.10 11.96
CA ALA A 184 12.82 10.84 12.63
C ALA A 184 13.50 9.55 12.11
N LEU A 185 12.71 8.49 11.90
CA LEU A 185 13.21 7.23 11.35
C LEU A 185 13.71 7.43 9.91
N ILE A 186 12.95 8.15 9.06
CA ILE A 186 13.34 8.45 7.69
C ILE A 186 14.63 9.29 7.66
N VAL A 187 14.77 10.33 8.47
CA VAL A 187 15.99 11.14 8.56
C VAL A 187 17.20 10.26 8.93
N LYS A 188 17.03 9.31 9.85
CA LYS A 188 18.08 8.33 10.17
C LYS A 188 18.46 7.50 8.95
N MET A 189 17.50 6.92 8.23
CA MET A 189 17.75 6.12 7.01
C MET A 189 18.51 6.92 5.94
N VAL A 190 18.12 8.19 5.74
CA VAL A 190 18.79 9.09 4.77
C VAL A 190 20.23 9.35 5.19
N ASN A 191 20.47 9.68 6.46
CA ASN A 191 21.80 9.96 7.00
C ASN A 191 22.72 8.72 6.97
N GLU A 192 22.18 7.54 7.07
CA GLU A 192 22.89 6.25 6.91
C GLU A 192 23.16 5.90 5.44
N GLY A 193 22.71 6.73 4.49
CA GLY A 193 22.96 6.53 3.06
C GLY A 193 22.13 5.43 2.40
N GLN A 194 21.09 4.94 3.06
CA GLN A 194 20.26 3.82 2.54
C GLN A 194 19.55 4.16 1.23
N ILE A 195 19.30 5.45 0.96
CA ILE A 195 18.68 5.92 -0.30
C ILE A 195 19.53 5.56 -1.53
N ALA A 196 20.85 5.45 -1.39
CA ALA A 196 21.76 5.07 -2.47
C ALA A 196 21.56 3.60 -2.95
N GLU A 197 20.85 2.78 -2.18
CA GLU A 197 20.52 1.39 -2.58
C GLU A 197 19.35 1.33 -3.58
N LEU A 198 18.62 2.42 -3.79
CA LEU A 198 17.46 2.45 -4.67
C LEU A 198 17.85 2.42 -6.15
N THR A 199 17.15 1.58 -6.91
CA THR A 199 17.28 1.59 -8.37
C THR A 199 16.47 2.72 -9.01
N ALA A 200 16.98 3.26 -10.11
CA ALA A 200 16.31 4.33 -10.85
C ALA A 200 14.86 3.98 -11.24
N GLU A 201 14.60 2.72 -11.59
CA GLU A 201 13.26 2.24 -11.95
C GLU A 201 12.27 2.36 -10.78
N ARG A 202 12.68 1.95 -9.58
CA ARG A 202 11.84 2.05 -8.37
C ARG A 202 11.58 3.50 -7.99
N ILE A 203 12.62 4.36 -8.07
CA ILE A 203 12.52 5.80 -7.82
C ILE A 203 11.53 6.43 -8.79
N HIS A 204 11.68 6.14 -10.09
CA HIS A 204 10.79 6.67 -11.14
C HIS A 204 9.33 6.24 -10.93
N GLY A 205 9.10 4.98 -10.53
CA GLY A 205 7.74 4.49 -10.26
C GLY A 205 7.02 5.23 -9.13
N GLU A 206 7.73 5.66 -8.07
CA GLU A 206 7.14 6.47 -7.01
C GLU A 206 7.00 7.95 -7.40
N LEU A 207 7.96 8.49 -8.16
CA LEU A 207 7.90 9.84 -8.71
C LEU A 207 6.70 10.01 -9.64
N ASP A 208 6.51 9.12 -10.60
CA ASP A 208 5.38 9.16 -11.54
C ASP A 208 4.04 9.19 -10.80
N LYS A 209 3.88 8.32 -9.80
CA LYS A 209 2.69 8.31 -8.96
C LYS A 209 2.53 9.58 -8.14
N ALA A 210 3.62 10.20 -7.67
CA ALA A 210 3.58 11.44 -6.89
C ALA A 210 3.19 12.63 -7.74
N LEU A 211 3.71 12.73 -8.97
CA LEU A 211 3.35 13.78 -9.93
C LEU A 211 1.88 13.76 -10.34
N ASN A 212 1.23 12.59 -10.26
CA ASN A 212 -0.20 12.41 -10.53
C ASN A 212 -1.09 12.64 -9.29
N THR A 213 -0.55 13.12 -8.17
CA THR A 213 -1.37 13.52 -7.00
C THR A 213 -1.93 14.93 -7.16
N LYS A 214 -2.83 15.31 -6.25
CA LYS A 214 -3.39 16.67 -6.22
C LYS A 214 -2.37 17.72 -5.81
N ASP A 215 -1.43 17.37 -4.93
CA ASP A 215 -0.44 18.28 -4.34
C ASP A 215 0.99 17.78 -4.59
N PRO A 216 1.44 17.65 -5.86
CA PRO A 216 2.71 16.98 -6.19
C PRO A 216 3.95 17.70 -5.64
N ALA A 217 3.92 19.02 -5.42
CA ALA A 217 5.01 19.77 -4.82
C ALA A 217 5.33 19.28 -3.38
N VAL A 218 4.33 18.83 -2.64
CA VAL A 218 4.48 18.32 -1.26
C VAL A 218 5.41 17.10 -1.21
N PHE A 219 5.48 16.31 -2.27
CA PHE A 219 6.42 15.19 -2.38
C PHE A 219 7.87 15.69 -2.26
N PHE A 220 8.24 16.70 -3.02
CA PHE A 220 9.58 17.27 -3.00
C PHE A 220 9.85 18.06 -1.72
N ASP A 221 8.87 18.80 -1.21
CA ASP A 221 8.99 19.52 0.07
C ASP A 221 9.36 18.57 1.19
N TYR A 222 8.69 17.41 1.26
CA TYR A 222 8.98 16.42 2.31
C TYR A 222 10.35 15.76 2.11
N LEU A 223 10.73 15.41 0.89
CA LEU A 223 12.06 14.85 0.61
C LEU A 223 13.18 15.83 0.94
N ARG A 224 12.97 17.13 0.74
CA ARG A 224 13.91 18.18 1.20
C ARG A 224 13.97 18.26 2.72
N LEU A 225 12.82 18.24 3.38
CA LEU A 225 12.75 18.25 4.84
C LEU A 225 13.57 17.13 5.47
N VAL A 226 13.55 15.94 4.88
CA VAL A 226 14.27 14.76 5.41
C VAL A 226 15.67 14.59 4.83
N GLY A 227 16.13 15.47 3.95
CA GLY A 227 17.47 15.44 3.34
C GLY A 227 17.63 14.44 2.19
N ALA A 228 16.55 13.79 1.73
CA ALA A 228 16.62 12.80 0.65
C ALA A 228 16.69 13.44 -0.74
N HIS A 229 16.18 14.65 -0.91
CA HIS A 229 16.10 15.34 -2.19
C HIS A 229 17.46 15.54 -2.85
N GLU A 230 18.47 15.95 -2.09
CA GLU A 230 19.82 16.24 -2.60
C GLU A 230 20.53 14.99 -3.15
N PHE A 231 20.15 13.80 -2.69
CA PHE A 231 20.67 12.53 -3.21
C PHE A 231 19.95 12.09 -4.48
N LEU A 232 18.66 12.43 -4.62
CA LEU A 232 17.81 11.91 -5.68
C LEU A 232 17.73 12.85 -6.89
N TRP A 233 17.56 14.15 -6.64
CA TRP A 233 17.32 15.17 -7.67
C TRP A 233 17.95 16.52 -7.29
N PRO A 234 19.28 16.61 -7.14
CA PRO A 234 19.96 17.86 -6.78
C PRO A 234 19.72 18.99 -7.79
N GLU A 235 19.35 18.66 -9.02
CA GLU A 235 19.06 19.60 -10.10
C GLU A 235 17.67 20.26 -9.99
N ILE A 236 16.73 19.70 -9.24
CA ILE A 236 15.39 20.29 -9.05
C ILE A 236 15.47 21.38 -7.97
N THR A 237 15.27 22.61 -8.40
CA THR A 237 15.40 23.81 -7.56
C THR A 237 14.11 24.12 -6.79
N GLU A 238 14.19 25.06 -5.84
CA GLU A 238 13.00 25.60 -5.15
C GLU A 238 12.03 26.24 -6.14
N ASP A 239 12.56 26.98 -7.13
CA ASP A 239 11.74 27.65 -8.16
C ASP A 239 10.95 26.62 -8.98
N ASP A 240 11.54 25.45 -9.27
CA ASP A 240 10.85 24.36 -9.98
C ASP A 240 9.70 23.79 -9.13
N ILE A 241 9.93 23.58 -7.84
CA ILE A 241 8.91 23.10 -6.90
C ILE A 241 7.79 24.12 -6.75
N ASP A 242 8.12 25.43 -6.67
CA ASP A 242 7.13 26.51 -6.62
C ASP A 242 6.31 26.60 -7.91
N ASN A 243 6.94 26.42 -9.05
CA ASN A 243 6.24 26.35 -10.34
C ASN A 243 5.27 25.17 -10.37
N LEU A 244 5.71 24.00 -9.91
CA LEU A 244 4.84 22.82 -9.79
C LEU A 244 3.64 23.08 -8.86
N ARG A 245 3.85 23.75 -7.74
CA ARG A 245 2.79 24.14 -6.78
C ARG A 245 1.77 25.10 -7.42
N ARG A 246 2.24 26.08 -8.20
CA ARG A 246 1.35 27.00 -8.92
C ARG A 246 0.53 26.29 -10.00
N LEU A 247 1.14 25.39 -10.76
CA LEU A 247 0.46 24.61 -11.79
C LEU A 247 -0.63 23.69 -11.22
N SER A 248 -0.35 23.05 -10.10
CA SER A 248 -1.33 22.17 -9.45
C SER A 248 -2.49 22.92 -8.79
N SER A 249 -2.26 24.18 -8.35
CA SER A 249 -3.31 25.03 -7.78
C SER A 249 -4.23 25.69 -8.82
N THR A 250 -3.77 25.85 -10.06
CA THR A 250 -4.60 26.28 -11.18
C THR A 250 -5.34 25.11 -11.76
N ASN A 251 -6.44 24.68 -11.11
CA ASN A 251 -7.32 23.61 -11.59
C ASN A 251 -7.72 23.85 -13.06
N ILE A 252 -7.00 23.26 -13.99
CA ILE A 252 -7.54 23.02 -15.34
C ILE A 252 -8.41 21.79 -15.22
N PRO A 253 -9.75 21.88 -15.40
CA PRO A 253 -10.58 20.70 -15.43
C PRO A 253 -10.06 19.78 -16.53
N SER A 254 -9.79 18.51 -16.19
CA SER A 254 -9.46 17.49 -17.17
C SER A 254 -10.56 17.49 -18.25
N PRO A 255 -10.22 17.48 -19.54
CA PRO A 255 -11.23 17.35 -20.59
C PRO A 255 -11.95 16.03 -20.34
N GLN A 256 -13.27 16.09 -20.18
CA GLN A 256 -14.13 14.92 -20.19
C GLN A 256 -14.05 14.31 -21.60
N ILE A 257 -13.43 13.13 -21.69
CA ILE A 257 -13.47 12.27 -22.88
C ILE A 257 -14.56 11.23 -22.70
#